data_cbba3fc46f3eca9d478570b8f830963d
#
_entry.id   cbba3fc46f3eca9d478570b8f830963d
#
_cell.length_a   1.000
_cell.length_b   1.000
_cell.length_c   1.000
_cell.angle_alpha   90.00
_cell.angle_beta   90.00
_cell.angle_gamma   90.00
#
_symmetry.space_group_name_H-M   'P 1'
#
loop_
_entity.id
_entity.type
_entity.pdbx_description
1 polymer ?
#
loop_
_entity_poly.entity_id
_entity_poly.type
_entity_poly.pdbx_seq_one_letter_code
_entity_poly.pdbx_strand_id
1 'polypeptide(L)'
;MSDVGLTLDDDMRDALAETFNMALGEASAQFAELVNEEIELSVPSVELVHRRELVAHIDGPDSGLERTPLCRIAQDFRSLQSDIDTHAVLLFPERGSLEIVRRMLGDDVSDERLNELEQDALGEIGNIIINSCMNSLAHIFDREMTGSLPDVRTGLACDLFAPDDGDDGAVLLARIGMRMATRRISGHVIFMMDMNSLQVSIQQIRQFFGIASAEA
;
A
#
# COMPACT_ATOMS: atom_id res chain seq x y z
N MET A 1 -6.20 4.23 -29.52
CA MET A 1 -4.96 4.75 -28.92
C MET A 1 -4.28 3.55 -28.32
N SER A 2 -3.05 3.31 -28.73
CA SER A 2 -2.34 2.06 -28.49
C SER A 2 -2.16 1.84 -26.99
N ASP A 3 -2.65 0.70 -26.53
CA ASP A 3 -2.34 0.13 -25.23
C ASP A 3 -0.81 -0.07 -25.18
N VAL A 4 -0.09 0.92 -24.71
CA VAL A 4 1.35 0.80 -24.47
C VAL A 4 1.46 -0.14 -23.30
N GLY A 5 1.73 -1.41 -23.60
CA GLY A 5 1.80 -2.51 -22.67
C GLY A 5 2.76 -2.27 -21.52
N LEU A 6 2.32 -1.50 -20.54
CA LEU A 6 2.93 -1.42 -19.22
C LEU A 6 2.62 -2.75 -18.53
N THR A 7 3.55 -3.69 -18.62
CA THR A 7 3.45 -4.97 -17.92
C THR A 7 4.65 -5.13 -16.99
N LEU A 8 4.38 -5.56 -15.78
CA LEU A 8 5.39 -6.16 -14.93
C LEU A 8 5.58 -7.60 -15.43
N ASP A 9 6.79 -7.95 -15.87
CA ASP A 9 7.14 -9.36 -16.06
C ASP A 9 7.29 -10.07 -14.71
N ASP A 10 7.39 -11.38 -14.74
CA ASP A 10 7.43 -12.19 -13.53
C ASP A 10 8.67 -11.88 -12.68
N ASP A 11 9.83 -11.65 -13.30
CA ASP A 11 11.07 -11.29 -12.60
C ASP A 11 10.93 -9.95 -11.85
N MET A 12 10.23 -8.97 -12.45
CA MET A 12 9.97 -7.68 -11.80
C MET A 12 8.98 -7.83 -10.64
N ARG A 13 7.94 -8.64 -10.80
CA ARG A 13 6.98 -8.91 -9.72
C ARG A 13 7.66 -9.52 -8.52
N ASP A 14 8.49 -10.54 -8.76
CA ASP A 14 9.21 -11.25 -7.71
C ASP A 14 10.22 -10.31 -7.02
N ALA A 15 10.97 -9.52 -7.79
CA ALA A 15 11.92 -8.56 -7.25
C ALA A 15 11.24 -7.49 -6.38
N LEU A 16 10.10 -6.96 -6.82
CA LEU A 16 9.31 -5.99 -6.04
C LEU A 16 8.71 -6.63 -4.79
N ALA A 17 8.15 -7.82 -4.90
CA ALA A 17 7.59 -8.53 -3.76
C ALA A 17 8.66 -8.79 -2.69
N GLU A 18 9.85 -9.22 -3.09
CA GLU A 18 10.97 -9.44 -2.17
C GLU A 18 11.44 -8.13 -1.52
N THR A 19 11.54 -7.05 -2.30
CA THR A 19 11.90 -5.73 -1.77
C THR A 19 10.91 -5.26 -0.72
N PHE A 20 9.62 -5.37 -0.99
CA PHE A 20 8.58 -5.02 -0.02
C PHE A 20 8.57 -5.95 1.18
N ASN A 21 8.83 -7.25 1.01
CA ASN A 21 8.95 -8.18 2.14
C ASN A 21 10.09 -7.79 3.08
N MET A 22 11.24 -7.38 2.53
CA MET A 22 12.37 -6.88 3.34
C MET A 22 11.97 -5.60 4.09
N ALA A 23 11.36 -4.63 3.41
CA ALA A 23 10.88 -3.39 4.03
C ALA A 23 9.86 -3.63 5.15
N LEU A 24 8.90 -4.52 4.88
CA LEU A 24 7.86 -4.85 5.86
C LEU A 24 8.40 -5.71 7.02
N GLY A 25 9.54 -6.38 6.85
CA GLY A 25 10.24 -7.04 7.96
C GLY A 25 10.66 -6.05 9.04
N GLU A 26 11.21 -4.89 8.65
CA GLU A 26 11.54 -3.81 9.58
C GLU A 26 10.29 -3.16 10.18
N ALA A 27 9.28 -2.91 9.34
CA ALA A 27 7.99 -2.38 9.79
C ALA A 27 7.30 -3.31 10.79
N SER A 28 7.41 -4.62 10.62
CA SER A 28 6.85 -5.63 11.55
C SER A 28 7.40 -5.45 12.95
N ALA A 29 8.71 -5.20 13.11
CA ALA A 29 9.31 -5.00 14.43
C ALA A 29 8.78 -3.74 15.12
N GLN A 30 8.71 -2.61 14.41
CA GLN A 30 8.16 -1.36 14.93
C GLN A 30 6.68 -1.52 15.30
N PHE A 31 5.92 -2.21 14.46
CA PHE A 31 4.51 -2.42 14.69
C PHE A 31 4.25 -3.39 15.85
N ALA A 32 5.07 -4.44 16.00
CA ALA A 32 4.99 -5.37 17.12
C ALA A 32 5.21 -4.67 18.47
N GLU A 33 6.15 -3.71 18.55
CA GLU A 33 6.35 -2.88 19.72
C GLU A 33 5.12 -2.02 20.03
N LEU A 34 4.47 -1.47 19.00
CA LEU A 34 3.31 -0.58 19.13
C LEU A 34 2.07 -1.33 19.67
N VAL A 35 1.83 -2.57 19.22
CA VAL A 35 0.68 -3.39 19.65
C VAL A 35 1.02 -4.36 20.78
N ASN A 36 2.28 -4.41 21.21
CA ASN A 36 2.80 -5.34 22.23
C ASN A 36 2.44 -6.82 21.93
N GLU A 37 2.50 -7.21 20.66
CA GLU A 37 2.19 -8.56 20.16
C GLU A 37 3.11 -8.88 18.97
N GLU A 38 3.41 -10.17 18.76
CA GLU A 38 4.18 -10.60 17.60
C GLU A 38 3.37 -10.39 16.32
N ILE A 39 3.96 -9.67 15.36
CA ILE A 39 3.38 -9.34 14.07
C ILE A 39 4.28 -9.86 12.96
N GLU A 40 3.70 -10.49 11.97
CA GLU A 40 4.36 -10.84 10.71
C GLU A 40 3.63 -10.14 9.57
N LEU A 41 4.37 -9.32 8.81
CA LEU A 41 3.90 -8.69 7.58
C LEU A 41 4.55 -9.38 6.37
N SER A 42 3.79 -9.54 5.29
CA SER A 42 4.27 -10.14 4.06
C SER A 42 3.60 -9.51 2.83
N VAL A 43 4.26 -9.59 1.68
CA VAL A 43 3.72 -9.21 0.37
C VAL A 43 3.67 -10.44 -0.53
N PRO A 44 2.56 -11.17 -0.58
CA PRO A 44 2.45 -12.37 -1.39
C PRO A 44 2.36 -12.08 -2.89
N SER A 45 1.93 -10.89 -3.31
CA SER A 45 1.85 -10.53 -4.73
C SER A 45 1.96 -9.03 -4.95
N VAL A 46 2.51 -8.68 -6.12
CA VAL A 46 2.55 -7.32 -6.66
C VAL A 46 1.99 -7.36 -8.08
N GLU A 47 1.08 -6.47 -8.38
CA GLU A 47 0.37 -6.42 -9.66
C GLU A 47 0.29 -4.98 -10.18
N LEU A 48 0.20 -4.84 -11.51
CA LEU A 48 -0.09 -3.57 -12.16
C LEU A 48 -1.51 -3.66 -12.71
N VAL A 49 -2.38 -2.76 -12.28
CA VAL A 49 -3.79 -2.71 -12.70
C VAL A 49 -4.13 -1.34 -13.26
N HIS A 50 -5.09 -1.27 -14.19
CA HIS A 50 -5.62 0.02 -14.63
C HIS A 50 -6.41 0.68 -13.50
N ARG A 51 -6.24 2.00 -13.32
CA ARG A 51 -6.92 2.75 -12.27
C ARG A 51 -8.45 2.58 -12.32
N ARG A 52 -9.04 2.56 -13.52
CA ARG A 52 -10.48 2.33 -13.73
C ARG A 52 -10.96 0.94 -13.24
N GLU A 53 -10.05 -0.03 -13.16
CA GLU A 53 -10.34 -1.41 -12.74
C GLU A 53 -10.04 -1.65 -11.25
N LEU A 54 -9.44 -0.66 -10.58
CA LEU A 54 -9.00 -0.78 -9.18
C LEU A 54 -10.15 -1.18 -8.24
N VAL A 55 -11.30 -0.51 -8.34
CA VAL A 55 -12.46 -0.82 -7.49
C VAL A 55 -12.96 -2.24 -7.75
N ALA A 56 -13.04 -2.65 -9.01
CA ALA A 56 -13.45 -4.02 -9.36
C ALA A 56 -12.43 -5.06 -8.86
N HIS A 57 -11.15 -4.72 -8.87
CA HIS A 57 -10.08 -5.58 -8.35
C HIS A 57 -10.16 -5.69 -6.82
N ILE A 58 -10.37 -4.57 -6.12
CA ILE A 58 -10.55 -4.55 -4.65
C ILE A 58 -11.79 -5.34 -4.23
N ASP A 59 -12.90 -5.18 -4.94
CA ASP A 59 -14.16 -5.91 -4.69
C ASP A 59 -14.17 -7.34 -5.24
N GLY A 60 -13.11 -7.74 -5.93
CA GLY A 60 -12.99 -9.07 -6.55
C GLY A 60 -12.75 -10.19 -5.53
N PRO A 61 -13.06 -11.45 -5.90
CA PRO A 61 -12.92 -12.60 -5.01
C PRO A 61 -11.46 -12.90 -4.60
N ASP A 62 -10.51 -12.49 -5.43
CA ASP A 62 -9.08 -12.76 -5.23
C ASP A 62 -8.39 -11.68 -4.39
N SER A 63 -9.08 -10.59 -4.06
CA SER A 63 -8.50 -9.49 -3.28
C SER A 63 -8.17 -9.88 -1.83
N GLY A 64 -8.88 -10.86 -1.28
CA GLY A 64 -8.84 -11.16 0.16
C GLY A 64 -9.56 -10.12 1.02
N LEU A 65 -10.17 -9.11 0.38
CA LEU A 65 -11.05 -8.12 1.01
C LEU A 65 -12.49 -8.53 0.66
N GLU A 66 -13.32 -8.64 1.68
CA GLU A 66 -14.75 -8.81 1.46
C GLU A 66 -15.37 -7.48 1.01
N ARG A 67 -16.54 -7.52 0.35
CA ARG A 67 -17.35 -6.30 0.06
C ARG A 67 -17.92 -5.70 1.35
N THR A 68 -17.04 -5.25 2.21
CA THR A 68 -17.33 -4.63 3.50
C THR A 68 -16.73 -3.24 3.52
N PRO A 69 -17.13 -2.38 4.44
CA PRO A 69 -16.44 -1.11 4.64
C PRO A 69 -14.94 -1.34 4.88
N LEU A 70 -14.13 -0.50 4.26
CA LEU A 70 -12.69 -0.53 4.30
C LEU A 70 -12.18 0.70 5.06
N CYS A 71 -11.09 0.55 5.76
CA CYS A 71 -10.27 1.64 6.25
C CYS A 71 -9.20 1.95 5.20
N ARG A 72 -9.15 3.20 4.73
CA ARG A 72 -8.18 3.76 3.82
C ARG A 72 -7.30 4.75 4.55
N ILE A 73 -6.00 4.51 4.53
CA ILE A 73 -5.00 5.44 5.04
C ILE A 73 -4.14 5.85 3.85
N ALA A 74 -4.05 7.15 3.58
CA ALA A 74 -3.39 7.66 2.38
C ALA A 74 -2.36 8.73 2.72
N GLN A 75 -1.26 8.73 1.95
CA GLN A 75 -0.21 9.73 1.99
C GLN A 75 0.23 10.10 0.58
N ASP A 76 0.51 11.38 0.36
CA ASP A 76 1.12 11.87 -0.88
C ASP A 76 2.63 11.93 -0.72
N PHE A 77 3.36 11.40 -1.68
CA PHE A 77 4.81 11.47 -1.74
C PHE A 77 5.27 12.20 -2.98
N ARG A 78 6.24 13.08 -2.79
CA ARG A 78 6.84 13.87 -3.86
C ARG A 78 8.33 13.72 -3.84
N SER A 79 8.94 13.58 -5.03
CA SER A 79 10.37 13.65 -5.18
C SER A 79 10.81 15.11 -5.24
N LEU A 80 11.87 15.45 -4.52
CA LEU A 80 12.49 16.77 -4.60
C LEU A 80 13.37 16.95 -5.85
N GLN A 81 13.66 15.87 -6.57
CA GLN A 81 14.66 15.81 -7.65
C GLN A 81 14.06 15.46 -9.01
N SER A 82 12.79 15.09 -9.07
CA SER A 82 12.09 14.68 -10.29
C SER A 82 10.59 14.92 -10.17
N ASP A 83 9.89 14.89 -11.29
CA ASP A 83 8.43 15.02 -11.34
C ASP A 83 7.71 13.69 -11.00
N ILE A 84 8.27 12.89 -10.08
CA ILE A 84 7.62 11.67 -9.61
C ILE A 84 6.77 12.00 -8.40
N ASP A 85 5.47 11.98 -8.60
CA ASP A 85 4.46 12.09 -7.55
C ASP A 85 3.78 10.72 -7.38
N THR A 86 3.61 10.30 -6.13
CA THR A 86 2.98 9.01 -5.79
C THR A 86 1.94 9.23 -4.71
N HIS A 87 0.73 8.77 -4.95
CA HIS A 87 -0.29 8.68 -3.92
C HIS A 87 -0.31 7.25 -3.38
N ALA A 88 0.19 7.06 -2.16
CA ALA A 88 0.27 5.75 -1.51
C ALA A 88 -0.92 5.54 -0.58
N VAL A 89 -1.57 4.39 -0.69
CA VAL A 89 -2.75 4.03 0.10
C VAL A 89 -2.55 2.69 0.75
N LEU A 90 -2.76 2.62 2.05
CA LEU A 90 -2.91 1.38 2.80
C LEU A 90 -4.41 1.11 3.00
N LEU A 91 -4.85 -0.10 2.68
CA LEU A 91 -6.25 -0.50 2.69
C LEU A 91 -6.44 -1.77 3.52
N PHE A 92 -7.33 -1.73 4.49
CA PHE A 92 -7.73 -2.87 5.31
C PHE A 92 -9.25 -2.99 5.41
N PRO A 93 -9.82 -4.18 5.68
CA PRO A 93 -11.19 -4.28 6.17
C PRO A 93 -11.35 -3.47 7.47
N GLU A 94 -12.40 -2.66 7.58
CA GLU A 94 -12.67 -1.81 8.76
C GLU A 94 -12.64 -2.60 10.08
N ARG A 95 -13.24 -3.80 10.08
CA ARG A 95 -13.21 -4.67 11.28
C ARG A 95 -11.80 -5.10 11.67
N GLY A 96 -10.93 -5.29 10.68
CA GLY A 96 -9.52 -5.63 10.91
C GLY A 96 -8.75 -4.47 11.51
N SER A 97 -8.96 -3.26 10.99
CA SER A 97 -8.30 -2.05 11.48
C SER A 97 -8.70 -1.73 12.92
N LEU A 98 -9.99 -1.84 13.26
CA LEU A 98 -10.47 -1.65 14.63
C LEU A 98 -9.85 -2.63 15.63
N GLU A 99 -9.65 -3.88 15.23
CA GLU A 99 -8.98 -4.87 16.09
C GLU A 99 -7.52 -4.47 16.36
N ILE A 100 -6.82 -3.99 15.35
CA ILE A 100 -5.44 -3.52 15.50
C ILE A 100 -5.40 -2.33 16.47
N VAL A 101 -6.29 -1.36 16.30
CA VAL A 101 -6.38 -0.18 17.17
C VAL A 101 -6.66 -0.58 18.63
N ARG A 102 -7.55 -1.52 18.86
CA ARG A 102 -7.80 -2.04 20.20
C ARG A 102 -6.55 -2.63 20.85
N ARG A 103 -5.74 -3.36 20.08
CA ARG A 103 -4.46 -3.89 20.57
C ARG A 103 -3.45 -2.80 20.90
N MET A 104 -3.39 -1.75 20.08
CA MET A 104 -2.50 -0.61 20.35
C MET A 104 -2.88 0.15 21.63
N LEU A 105 -4.19 0.33 21.85
CA LEU A 105 -4.69 1.13 22.97
C LEU A 105 -4.87 0.33 24.26
N GLY A 106 -4.86 -1.01 24.19
CA GLY A 106 -5.12 -1.93 25.27
C GLY A 106 -6.58 -2.35 25.40
N ASP A 107 -6.81 -3.55 25.91
CA ASP A 107 -8.15 -4.17 25.99
C ASP A 107 -9.13 -3.44 26.95
N ASP A 108 -8.64 -2.60 27.85
CA ASP A 108 -9.46 -1.88 28.86
C ASP A 108 -9.99 -0.52 28.38
N VAL A 109 -9.78 -0.16 27.11
CA VAL A 109 -10.23 1.13 26.56
C VAL A 109 -11.73 1.11 26.27
N SER A 110 -12.44 2.12 26.79
CA SER A 110 -13.86 2.28 26.48
C SER A 110 -14.10 2.57 24.99
N ASP A 111 -15.25 2.15 24.45
CA ASP A 111 -15.61 2.38 23.04
C ASP A 111 -15.62 3.88 22.67
N GLU A 112 -15.95 4.79 23.62
CA GLU A 112 -15.89 6.24 23.38
C GLU A 112 -14.45 6.71 23.14
N ARG A 113 -13.52 6.25 23.97
CA ARG A 113 -12.10 6.61 23.84
C ARG A 113 -11.44 5.94 22.66
N LEU A 114 -11.91 4.74 22.28
CA LEU A 114 -11.49 4.05 21.06
C LEU A 114 -11.83 4.92 19.84
N ASN A 115 -13.06 5.42 19.75
CA ASN A 115 -13.51 6.28 18.65
C ASN A 115 -12.75 7.60 18.56
N GLU A 116 -12.33 8.17 19.70
CA GLU A 116 -11.53 9.41 19.73
C GLU A 116 -10.10 9.21 19.23
N LEU A 117 -9.50 8.06 19.52
CA LEU A 117 -8.09 7.79 19.22
C LEU A 117 -7.89 6.91 17.96
N GLU A 118 -8.97 6.41 17.38
CA GLU A 118 -8.93 5.49 16.25
C GLU A 118 -8.18 6.07 15.06
N GLN A 119 -8.50 7.30 14.67
CA GLN A 119 -7.89 7.94 13.51
C GLN A 119 -6.39 8.17 13.70
N ASP A 120 -5.99 8.59 14.89
CA ASP A 120 -4.58 8.81 15.22
C ASP A 120 -3.80 7.48 15.20
N ALA A 121 -4.37 6.43 15.80
CA ALA A 121 -3.78 5.11 15.82
C ALA A 121 -3.65 4.50 14.40
N LEU A 122 -4.69 4.62 13.59
CA LEU A 122 -4.66 4.17 12.18
C LEU A 122 -3.68 4.99 11.35
N GLY A 123 -3.58 6.29 11.59
CA GLY A 123 -2.57 7.16 10.99
C GLY A 123 -1.16 6.68 11.29
N GLU A 124 -0.87 6.29 12.54
CA GLU A 124 0.44 5.77 12.92
C GLU A 124 0.78 4.44 12.25
N ILE A 125 -0.20 3.52 12.17
CA ILE A 125 -0.06 2.25 11.44
C ILE A 125 0.27 2.51 9.97
N GLY A 126 -0.50 3.38 9.32
CA GLY A 126 -0.28 3.76 7.93
C GLY A 126 1.10 4.36 7.72
N ASN A 127 1.50 5.26 8.62
CA ASN A 127 2.80 5.90 8.59
C ASN A 127 3.95 4.87 8.62
N ILE A 128 3.89 3.88 9.49
CA ILE A 128 4.90 2.82 9.59
C ILE A 128 4.94 2.01 8.30
N ILE A 129 3.81 1.47 7.85
CA ILE A 129 3.76 0.54 6.72
C ILE A 129 4.05 1.25 5.40
N ILE A 130 3.37 2.36 5.13
CA ILE A 130 3.51 3.11 3.87
C ILE A 130 4.94 3.64 3.73
N ASN A 131 5.49 4.26 4.80
CA ASN A 131 6.85 4.80 4.72
C ASN A 131 7.91 3.70 4.55
N SER A 132 7.74 2.52 5.15
CA SER A 132 8.66 1.41 4.91
C SER A 132 8.67 0.98 3.45
N CYS A 133 7.49 0.86 2.81
CA CYS A 133 7.40 0.56 1.38
C CYS A 133 7.96 1.69 0.52
N MET A 134 7.61 2.95 0.84
CA MET A 134 8.07 4.11 0.07
C MET A 134 9.57 4.33 0.19
N ASN A 135 10.18 4.11 1.36
CA ASN A 135 11.62 4.19 1.52
C ASN A 135 12.35 3.15 0.66
N SER A 136 11.81 1.94 0.53
CA SER A 136 12.37 0.92 -0.36
C SER A 136 12.25 1.31 -1.83
N LEU A 137 11.11 1.86 -2.26
CA LEU A 137 10.96 2.39 -3.62
C LEU A 137 11.88 3.59 -3.85
N ALA A 138 12.00 4.51 -2.91
CA ALA A 138 12.90 5.66 -2.98
C ALA A 138 14.36 5.22 -3.16
N HIS A 139 14.77 4.15 -2.47
CA HIS A 139 16.09 3.56 -2.64
C HIS A 139 16.29 2.98 -4.06
N ILE A 140 15.30 2.22 -4.58
CA ILE A 140 15.33 1.69 -5.94
C ILE A 140 15.42 2.83 -6.96
N PHE A 141 14.67 3.91 -6.74
CA PHE A 141 14.63 5.06 -7.64
C PHE A 141 15.85 5.99 -7.49
N ASP A 142 16.71 5.75 -6.50
CA ASP A 142 17.82 6.64 -6.13
C ASP A 142 17.32 8.10 -5.98
N ARG A 143 16.25 8.28 -5.20
CA ARG A 143 15.54 9.55 -5.01
C ARG A 143 15.17 9.76 -3.55
N GLU A 144 15.18 11.02 -3.14
CA GLU A 144 14.58 11.44 -1.87
C GLU A 144 13.10 11.75 -2.08
N MET A 145 12.26 11.12 -1.26
CA MET A 145 10.82 11.32 -1.28
C MET A 145 10.35 11.95 0.03
N THR A 146 9.48 12.94 -0.06
CA THR A 146 8.86 13.57 1.11
C THR A 146 7.38 13.22 1.15
N GLY A 147 6.93 12.64 2.29
CA GLY A 147 5.55 12.25 2.50
C GLY A 147 4.73 13.32 3.22
N SER A 148 3.43 13.37 2.91
CA SER A 148 2.44 14.14 3.68
C SER A 148 2.09 13.45 5.00
N LEU A 149 1.30 14.12 5.85
CA LEU A 149 0.61 13.43 6.96
C LEU A 149 -0.43 12.45 6.42
N PRO A 150 -0.69 11.33 7.14
CA PRO A 150 -1.72 10.38 6.75
C PRO A 150 -3.12 10.98 6.81
N ASP A 151 -3.95 10.68 5.79
CA ASP A 151 -5.39 10.94 5.74
C ASP A 151 -6.13 9.62 5.92
N VAL A 152 -6.97 9.52 6.96
CA VAL A 152 -7.69 8.28 7.30
C VAL A 152 -9.17 8.46 6.98
N ARG A 153 -9.72 7.52 6.19
CA ARG A 153 -11.15 7.47 5.82
C ARG A 153 -11.66 6.05 5.85
N THR A 154 -12.95 5.91 6.17
CA THR A 154 -13.67 4.63 6.09
C THR A 154 -14.82 4.72 5.11
N GLY A 155 -15.09 3.63 4.38
CA GLY A 155 -16.16 3.58 3.39
C GLY A 155 -16.10 2.36 2.50
N LEU A 156 -16.97 2.30 1.51
CA LEU A 156 -16.91 1.29 0.46
C LEU A 156 -15.83 1.65 -0.56
N ALA A 157 -15.29 0.67 -1.26
CA ALA A 157 -14.24 0.90 -2.27
C ALA A 157 -14.65 1.95 -3.31
N CYS A 158 -15.88 1.92 -3.79
CA CYS A 158 -16.41 2.90 -4.75
C CYS A 158 -16.44 4.35 -4.22
N ASP A 159 -16.59 4.53 -2.90
CA ASP A 159 -16.63 5.86 -2.28
C ASP A 159 -15.21 6.37 -1.98
N LEU A 160 -14.30 5.44 -1.67
CA LEU A 160 -12.90 5.74 -1.35
C LEU A 160 -12.03 5.98 -2.57
N PHE A 161 -12.39 5.42 -3.73
CA PHE A 161 -11.67 5.49 -5.00
C PHE A 161 -12.61 5.96 -6.13
N ALA A 162 -13.38 7.02 -5.88
CA ALA A 162 -14.22 7.60 -6.93
C ALA A 162 -13.38 7.90 -8.18
N PRO A 163 -13.81 7.49 -9.38
CA PRO A 163 -13.06 7.76 -10.59
C PRO A 163 -13.02 9.27 -10.85
N ASP A 164 -11.83 9.83 -10.94
CA ASP A 164 -11.66 11.12 -11.60
C ASP A 164 -11.91 10.91 -13.09
N ASP A 165 -12.89 11.61 -13.64
CA ASP A 165 -13.22 11.57 -15.06
C ASP A 165 -11.98 11.91 -15.89
N GLY A 166 -11.35 10.90 -16.48
CA GLY A 166 -10.24 11.06 -17.43
C GLY A 166 -8.89 10.50 -17.02
N ASP A 167 -8.71 9.96 -15.83
CA ASP A 167 -7.45 9.34 -15.41
C ASP A 167 -7.38 7.87 -15.85
N ASP A 168 -6.68 7.64 -16.97
CA ASP A 168 -6.41 6.31 -17.54
C ASP A 168 -5.06 5.73 -17.04
N GLY A 169 -4.59 6.21 -15.87
CA GLY A 169 -3.34 5.79 -15.25
C GLY A 169 -3.34 4.33 -14.80
N ALA A 170 -2.15 3.82 -14.55
CA ALA A 170 -1.97 2.51 -13.95
C ALA A 170 -1.60 2.63 -12.47
N VAL A 171 -1.86 1.56 -11.73
CA VAL A 171 -1.70 1.48 -10.28
C VAL A 171 -0.84 0.26 -9.97
N LEU A 172 0.23 0.48 -9.22
CA LEU A 172 1.00 -0.61 -8.63
C LEU A 172 0.29 -1.05 -7.35
N LEU A 173 -0.22 -2.27 -7.35
CA LEU A 173 -0.98 -2.87 -6.26
C LEU A 173 -0.13 -3.96 -5.60
N ALA A 174 0.29 -3.74 -4.36
CA ALA A 174 0.91 -4.77 -3.54
C ALA A 174 -0.09 -5.30 -2.51
N ARG A 175 -0.36 -6.60 -2.55
CA ARG A 175 -1.18 -7.25 -1.51
C ARG A 175 -0.34 -7.38 -0.25
N ILE A 176 -0.94 -7.10 0.92
CA ILE A 176 -0.29 -7.29 2.21
C ILE A 176 -1.02 -8.39 2.98
N GLY A 177 -0.26 -9.32 3.51
CA GLY A 177 -0.71 -10.23 4.55
C GLY A 177 -0.20 -9.78 5.91
N MET A 178 -1.08 -9.68 6.90
CA MET A 178 -0.72 -9.45 8.30
C MET A 178 -1.15 -10.65 9.13
N ARG A 179 -0.22 -11.20 9.89
CA ARG A 179 -0.50 -12.26 10.84
C ARG A 179 -0.15 -11.79 12.24
N MET A 180 -1.14 -11.79 13.10
CA MET A 180 -1.01 -11.62 14.54
C MET A 180 -1.18 -12.99 15.22
N ALA A 181 -0.82 -13.16 16.47
CA ALA A 181 -0.86 -14.45 17.17
C ALA A 181 -2.21 -15.19 17.04
N THR A 182 -3.31 -14.47 17.02
CA THR A 182 -4.67 -15.02 16.99
C THR A 182 -5.42 -14.84 15.69
N ARG A 183 -4.93 -14.02 14.73
CA ARG A 183 -5.67 -13.63 13.52
C ARG A 183 -4.79 -13.39 12.31
N ARG A 184 -5.42 -13.52 11.12
CA ARG A 184 -4.86 -13.06 9.84
C ARG A 184 -5.73 -11.92 9.32
N ILE A 185 -5.08 -10.84 8.95
CA ILE A 185 -5.72 -9.69 8.31
C ILE A 185 -5.06 -9.53 6.95
N SER A 186 -5.86 -9.42 5.91
CA SER A 186 -5.37 -9.10 4.55
C SER A 186 -5.63 -7.63 4.27
N GLY A 187 -4.71 -7.00 3.57
CA GLY A 187 -4.82 -5.62 3.14
C GLY A 187 -4.09 -5.40 1.82
N HIS A 188 -4.06 -4.15 1.36
CA HIS A 188 -3.32 -3.74 0.18
C HIS A 188 -2.55 -2.46 0.46
N VAL A 189 -1.33 -2.38 -0.07
CA VAL A 189 -0.68 -1.09 -0.32
C VAL A 189 -0.80 -0.81 -1.81
N ILE A 190 -1.29 0.37 -2.12
CA ILE A 190 -1.59 0.82 -3.47
C ILE A 190 -0.74 2.05 -3.74
N PHE A 191 0.05 2.03 -4.82
CA PHE A 191 0.82 3.18 -5.27
C PHE A 191 0.21 3.67 -6.57
N MET A 192 -0.46 4.82 -6.53
CA MET A 192 -1.04 5.47 -7.68
C MET A 192 -0.07 6.52 -8.20
N MET A 193 0.34 6.38 -9.44
CA MET A 193 1.26 7.28 -10.14
C MET A 193 0.64 7.67 -11.49
N ASP A 194 1.02 8.83 -12.02
CA ASP A 194 0.72 9.13 -13.40
C ASP A 194 1.53 8.24 -14.36
N MET A 195 1.14 8.20 -15.62
CA MET A 195 1.77 7.32 -16.61
C MET A 195 3.27 7.62 -16.83
N ASN A 196 3.68 8.89 -16.72
CA ASN A 196 5.08 9.27 -16.87
C ASN A 196 5.91 8.80 -15.67
N SER A 197 5.44 9.06 -14.47
CA SER A 197 6.07 8.59 -13.21
C SER A 197 6.19 7.07 -13.19
N LEU A 198 5.16 6.36 -13.65
CA LEU A 198 5.15 4.91 -13.69
C LEU A 198 6.16 4.35 -14.71
N GLN A 199 6.24 4.92 -15.92
CA GLN A 199 7.22 4.49 -16.93
C GLN A 199 8.66 4.68 -16.44
N VAL A 200 8.94 5.83 -15.85
CA VAL A 200 10.27 6.11 -15.25
C VAL A 200 10.56 5.13 -14.13
N SER A 201 9.59 4.85 -13.26
CA SER A 201 9.73 3.92 -12.15
C SER A 201 10.02 2.50 -12.62
N ILE A 202 9.30 1.99 -13.64
CA ILE A 202 9.53 0.66 -14.22
C ILE A 202 10.95 0.55 -14.81
N GLN A 203 11.44 1.58 -15.50
CA GLN A 203 12.81 1.57 -16.02
C GLN A 203 13.83 1.51 -14.89
N GLN A 204 13.64 2.26 -13.82
CA GLN A 204 14.55 2.26 -12.67
C GLN A 204 14.54 0.92 -11.93
N ILE A 205 13.37 0.29 -11.77
CA ILE A 205 13.24 -1.05 -11.20
C ILE A 205 14.06 -2.06 -12.04
N ARG A 206 13.88 -2.06 -13.37
CA ARG A 206 14.65 -2.94 -14.27
C ARG A 206 16.15 -2.72 -14.14
N GLN A 207 16.58 -1.47 -14.13
CA GLN A 207 17.98 -1.12 -13.99
C GLN A 207 18.56 -1.56 -12.63
N PHE A 208 17.83 -1.33 -11.56
CA PHE A 208 18.25 -1.66 -10.20
C PHE A 208 18.46 -3.18 -10.02
N PHE A 209 17.53 -3.98 -10.53
CA PHE A 209 17.60 -5.44 -10.43
C PHE A 209 18.39 -6.11 -11.58
N GLY A 210 18.90 -5.34 -12.54
CA GLY A 210 19.62 -5.90 -13.69
C GLY A 210 18.74 -6.74 -14.62
N ILE A 211 17.42 -6.49 -14.65
CA ILE A 211 16.45 -7.20 -15.47
C ILE A 211 16.55 -6.67 -16.91
N ALA A 212 16.83 -7.55 -17.87
CA ALA A 212 16.92 -7.19 -19.28
C ALA A 212 15.59 -6.60 -19.77
N SER A 213 15.65 -5.56 -20.60
CA SER A 213 14.46 -5.07 -21.30
C SER A 213 13.94 -6.19 -22.20
N ALA A 214 12.67 -6.53 -22.11
CA ALA A 214 12.03 -7.36 -23.12
C ALA A 214 12.17 -6.62 -24.47
N GLU A 215 12.97 -7.16 -25.38
CA GLU A 215 13.04 -6.61 -26.74
C GLU A 215 11.65 -6.66 -27.36
N ALA A 216 11.20 -5.49 -27.85
CA ALA A 216 9.91 -5.31 -28.53
C ALA A 216 9.92 -5.95 -29.92
#